data_6fd80a1971277c9b4bc58f79c3bf5a0a
#
_entry.id   6fd80a1971277c9b4bc58f79c3bf5a0a
#
_cell.length_a   1.000
_cell.length_b   1.000
_cell.length_c   1.000
_cell.angle_alpha   90.00
_cell.angle_beta   90.00
_cell.angle_gamma   90.00
#
_symmetry.space_group_name_H-M   'P 1'
#
loop_
_entity.id
_entity.type
_entity.pdbx_description
1 polymer ?
#
loop_
_entity_poly.entity_id
_entity_poly.type
_entity_poly.pdbx_seq_one_letter_code
_entity_poly.pdbx_strand_id
1 'polypeptide(L)'
;MGSFDEATAVRRTGEGRYTAELDAGYGFEKALNGGYLMAVLARAAMDASGRPHPISTSTNFLRVARPGPAEVHVERRKSGRTADVARVTLVQDDAPVIDAVITTGTLDGDARPVFSAEAEELPPIEECVTHGDRKGFSAQVEVRYDGAVMGWLDGRPSGRPEMRAYFRLRDQAYEPDGVLLALAVDSLPPVVLNTGAYGWAPTVELTWHMRAVPAAGWLTLHGRGRLVSDGWFDEDVEVWDSAGKLVAQSRQIARAGRNRR
;
A
#
# COMPACT_ATOMS: atom_id res chain seq x y z
N MET A 1 -6.22 -14.28 15.15
CA MET A 1 -5.69 -13.48 14.02
C MET A 1 -4.35 -12.96 14.50
N GLY A 2 -3.29 -13.20 13.75
CA GLY A 2 -1.98 -12.63 14.06
C GLY A 2 -2.02 -11.10 13.93
N SER A 3 -1.13 -10.40 14.63
CA SER A 3 -0.95 -8.96 14.48
C SER A 3 -0.39 -8.62 13.09
N PHE A 4 -0.49 -7.37 12.64
CA PHE A 4 0.13 -6.93 11.38
C PHE A 4 1.66 -7.14 11.39
N ASP A 5 2.28 -6.99 12.56
CA ASP A 5 3.70 -7.30 12.76
C ASP A 5 4.03 -8.77 12.47
N GLU A 6 3.20 -9.70 12.98
CA GLU A 6 3.38 -11.13 12.70
C GLU A 6 3.18 -11.45 11.22
N ALA A 7 2.13 -10.88 10.62
CA ALA A 7 1.81 -11.11 9.20
C ALA A 7 2.88 -10.56 8.24
N THR A 8 3.59 -9.50 8.63
CA THR A 8 4.67 -8.89 7.82
C THR A 8 6.07 -9.30 8.26
N ALA A 9 6.19 -10.19 9.26
CA ALA A 9 7.47 -10.58 9.81
C ALA A 9 8.36 -11.29 8.77
N VAL A 10 9.65 -10.97 8.81
CA VAL A 10 10.67 -11.65 8.03
C VAL A 10 11.72 -12.25 8.97
N ARG A 11 12.22 -13.42 8.64
CA ARG A 11 13.27 -14.09 9.41
C ARG A 11 14.53 -14.17 8.58
N ARG A 12 15.61 -13.56 9.06
CA ARG A 12 16.92 -13.64 8.41
C ARG A 12 17.45 -15.08 8.45
N THR A 13 17.87 -15.60 7.30
CA THR A 13 18.46 -16.94 7.13
C THR A 13 19.92 -16.89 6.68
N GLY A 14 20.39 -15.73 6.22
CA GLY A 14 21.76 -15.49 5.79
C GLY A 14 21.99 -14.03 5.43
N GLU A 15 23.14 -13.71 4.88
CA GLU A 15 23.42 -12.37 4.38
C GLU A 15 22.50 -12.02 3.21
N GLY A 16 21.67 -10.98 3.37
CA GLY A 16 20.67 -10.58 2.37
C GLY A 16 19.61 -11.63 2.05
N ARG A 17 19.42 -12.64 2.90
CA ARG A 17 18.46 -13.72 2.72
C ARG A 17 17.48 -13.78 3.89
N TYR A 18 16.20 -13.80 3.56
CA TYR A 18 15.10 -13.87 4.52
C TYR A 18 14.04 -14.84 4.05
N THR A 19 13.27 -15.37 4.99
CA THR A 19 12.02 -16.09 4.76
C THR A 19 10.87 -15.31 5.35
N ALA A 20 9.70 -15.41 4.72
CA ALA A 20 8.43 -14.91 5.20
C ALA A 20 7.35 -15.98 5.03
N GLU A 21 6.32 -15.94 5.88
CA GLU A 21 5.09 -16.70 5.71
C GLU A 21 3.99 -15.72 5.32
N LEU A 22 3.57 -15.74 4.06
CA LEU A 22 2.60 -14.78 3.53
C LEU A 22 1.18 -15.13 3.98
N ASP A 23 0.55 -14.20 4.72
CA ASP A 23 -0.74 -14.41 5.37
C ASP A 23 -1.91 -14.25 4.38
N ALA A 24 -2.73 -15.29 4.27
CA ALA A 24 -3.97 -15.30 3.47
C ALA A 24 -4.96 -14.19 3.88
N GLY A 25 -4.89 -13.72 5.14
CA GLY A 25 -5.72 -12.63 5.65
C GLY A 25 -5.54 -11.32 4.92
N TYR A 26 -4.42 -11.11 4.23
CA TYR A 26 -4.15 -9.89 3.44
C TYR A 26 -4.38 -10.10 1.94
N GLY A 27 -5.30 -10.98 1.57
CA GLY A 27 -5.60 -11.31 0.18
C GLY A 27 -7.04 -11.02 -0.24
N PHE A 28 -7.20 -10.96 -1.56
CA PHE A 28 -8.48 -10.92 -2.26
C PHE A 28 -8.60 -12.21 -3.08
N GLU A 29 -9.55 -13.11 -2.76
CA GLU A 29 -9.76 -14.38 -3.45
C GLU A 29 -8.49 -15.19 -3.74
N LYS A 30 -7.76 -14.86 -4.80
CA LYS A 30 -6.61 -15.63 -5.33
C LYS A 30 -5.28 -14.87 -5.28
N ALA A 31 -5.27 -13.62 -4.87
CA ALA A 31 -4.09 -12.77 -4.87
C ALA A 31 -3.91 -12.06 -3.53
N LEU A 32 -2.68 -11.91 -3.10
CA LEU A 32 -2.35 -11.06 -1.97
C LEU A 32 -2.32 -9.60 -2.40
N ASN A 33 -2.69 -8.69 -1.47
CA ASN A 33 -2.64 -7.25 -1.68
C ASN A 33 -1.20 -6.78 -1.91
N GLY A 34 -0.97 -5.92 -2.90
CA GLY A 34 0.36 -5.43 -3.25
C GLY A 34 1.00 -4.60 -2.14
N GLY A 35 0.22 -3.78 -1.44
CA GLY A 35 0.68 -2.99 -0.29
C GLY A 35 1.16 -3.86 0.87
N TYR A 36 0.46 -4.96 1.16
CA TYR A 36 0.90 -5.96 2.12
C TYR A 36 2.25 -6.57 1.73
N LEU A 37 2.39 -6.95 0.46
CA LEU A 37 3.66 -7.51 -0.03
C LEU A 37 4.79 -6.47 0.04
N MET A 38 4.53 -5.21 -0.28
CA MET A 38 5.50 -4.12 -0.11
C MET A 38 5.88 -3.92 1.36
N ALA A 39 4.96 -4.10 2.31
CA ALA A 39 5.24 -4.06 3.75
C ALA A 39 6.23 -5.16 4.16
N VAL A 40 6.06 -6.39 3.67
CA VAL A 40 7.00 -7.51 3.90
C VAL A 40 8.40 -7.18 3.34
N LEU A 41 8.46 -6.64 2.11
CA LEU A 41 9.74 -6.22 1.50
C LEU A 41 10.40 -5.08 2.27
N ALA A 42 9.63 -4.12 2.77
CA ALA A 42 10.13 -3.01 3.59
C ALA A 42 10.77 -3.51 4.88
N ARG A 43 10.16 -4.50 5.57
CA ARG A 43 10.75 -5.14 6.76
C ARG A 43 12.14 -5.71 6.48
N ALA A 44 12.28 -6.45 5.39
CA ALA A 44 13.57 -7.04 5.00
C ALA A 44 14.63 -5.97 4.68
N ALA A 45 14.24 -4.91 3.96
CA ALA A 45 15.15 -3.81 3.61
C ALA A 45 15.59 -3.02 4.85
N MET A 46 14.67 -2.74 5.77
CA MET A 46 14.93 -2.04 7.03
C MET A 46 15.87 -2.85 7.93
N ASP A 47 15.61 -4.17 8.08
CA ASP A 47 16.47 -5.07 8.84
C ASP A 47 17.88 -5.16 8.23
N ALA A 48 18.00 -5.29 6.91
CA ALA A 48 19.28 -5.37 6.21
C ALA A 48 20.12 -4.10 6.33
N SER A 49 19.48 -2.93 6.37
CA SER A 49 20.17 -1.63 6.45
C SER A 49 20.38 -1.12 7.86
N GLY A 50 19.57 -1.59 8.83
CA GLY A 50 19.48 -1.02 10.19
C GLY A 50 18.83 0.37 10.21
N ARG A 51 18.12 0.78 9.16
CA ARG A 51 17.42 2.06 9.05
C ARG A 51 15.95 1.90 9.41
N PRO A 52 15.33 2.84 10.15
CA PRO A 52 13.98 2.69 10.66
C PRO A 52 12.85 2.96 9.64
N HIS A 53 13.14 3.60 8.51
CA HIS A 53 12.08 4.03 7.61
C HIS A 53 12.31 3.65 6.15
N PRO A 54 11.28 3.13 5.43
CA PRO A 54 11.31 2.86 3.99
C PRO A 54 10.95 4.15 3.23
N ILE A 55 11.94 5.00 2.98
CA ILE A 55 11.74 6.35 2.42
C ILE A 55 11.13 6.35 1.02
N SER A 56 11.54 5.39 0.18
CA SER A 56 11.07 5.26 -1.19
C SER A 56 11.10 3.80 -1.62
N THR A 57 10.06 3.37 -2.28
CA THR A 57 9.96 2.02 -2.84
C THR A 57 9.39 2.10 -4.24
N SER A 58 10.10 1.56 -5.23
CA SER A 58 9.59 1.34 -6.58
C SER A 58 9.48 -0.16 -6.83
N THR A 59 8.30 -0.64 -7.16
CA THR A 59 7.91 -2.05 -7.13
C THR A 59 7.32 -2.49 -8.45
N ASN A 60 7.87 -3.54 -9.06
CA ASN A 60 7.30 -4.21 -10.22
C ASN A 60 6.65 -5.53 -9.76
N PHE A 61 5.36 -5.69 -10.05
CA PHE A 61 4.60 -6.91 -9.77
C PHE A 61 4.70 -7.85 -10.98
N LEU A 62 5.54 -8.88 -10.86
CA LEU A 62 5.90 -9.77 -11.98
C LEU A 62 4.92 -10.95 -12.10
N ARG A 63 4.40 -11.43 -10.96
CA ARG A 63 3.47 -12.56 -10.85
C ARG A 63 2.53 -12.36 -9.67
N VAL A 64 1.42 -13.08 -9.69
CA VAL A 64 0.48 -13.10 -8.56
C VAL A 64 1.10 -13.86 -7.39
N ALA A 65 1.31 -13.19 -6.26
CA ALA A 65 1.73 -13.81 -5.01
C ALA A 65 0.59 -14.59 -4.36
N ARG A 66 0.92 -15.70 -3.72
CA ARG A 66 -0.03 -16.58 -3.02
C ARG A 66 0.32 -16.67 -1.53
N PRO A 67 -0.68 -16.98 -0.67
CA PRO A 67 -0.39 -17.30 0.73
C PRO A 67 0.58 -18.47 0.87
N GLY A 68 1.38 -18.45 1.94
CA GLY A 68 2.36 -19.49 2.27
C GLY A 68 3.81 -19.00 2.22
N PRO A 69 4.76 -19.94 2.18
CA PRO A 69 6.17 -19.61 2.29
C PRO A 69 6.68 -18.80 1.10
N ALA A 70 7.58 -17.86 1.40
CA ALA A 70 8.28 -17.06 0.42
C ALA A 70 9.71 -16.76 0.90
N GLU A 71 10.59 -16.50 -0.06
CA GLU A 71 11.92 -15.97 0.21
C GLU A 71 11.98 -14.49 -0.15
N VAL A 72 12.75 -13.71 0.63
CA VAL A 72 13.04 -12.30 0.31
C VAL A 72 14.55 -12.16 0.19
N HIS A 73 14.99 -11.70 -0.97
CA HIS A 73 16.40 -11.49 -1.28
C HIS A 73 16.68 -9.99 -1.29
N VAL A 74 17.63 -9.56 -0.47
CA VAL A 74 18.06 -8.16 -0.36
C VAL A 74 19.47 -8.00 -0.90
N GLU A 75 19.62 -7.30 -2.00
CA GLU A 75 20.91 -6.96 -2.60
C GLU A 75 21.21 -5.47 -2.34
N ARG A 76 22.14 -5.19 -1.44
CA ARG A 76 22.56 -3.82 -1.13
C ARG A 76 23.27 -3.18 -2.33
N ARG A 77 22.72 -2.08 -2.85
CA ARG A 77 23.30 -1.30 -3.97
C ARG A 77 24.15 -0.14 -3.48
N LYS A 78 23.77 0.47 -2.35
CA LYS A 78 24.46 1.58 -1.76
C LYS A 78 24.29 1.56 -0.24
N SER A 79 25.36 1.78 0.50
CA SER A 79 25.32 2.15 1.91
C SER A 79 25.89 3.56 2.06
N GLY A 80 25.09 4.48 2.57
CA GLY A 80 25.43 5.89 2.67
C GLY A 80 25.14 6.48 4.04
N ARG A 81 25.67 7.65 4.28
CA ARG A 81 25.47 8.37 5.56
C ARG A 81 23.98 8.70 5.78
N THR A 82 23.27 9.13 4.76
CA THR A 82 21.87 9.60 4.84
C THR A 82 20.85 8.50 4.52
N ALA A 83 21.16 7.63 3.56
CA ALA A 83 20.24 6.61 3.08
C ALA A 83 21.00 5.42 2.51
N ASP A 84 20.40 4.25 2.62
CA ASP A 84 20.83 3.02 1.98
C ASP A 84 19.85 2.66 0.85
N VAL A 85 20.36 2.02 -0.20
CA VAL A 85 19.55 1.57 -1.35
C VAL A 85 19.79 0.09 -1.55
N ALA A 86 18.72 -0.67 -1.65
CA ALA A 86 18.75 -2.10 -1.94
C ALA A 86 17.75 -2.48 -3.05
N ARG A 87 18.12 -3.46 -3.85
CA ARG A 87 17.16 -4.25 -4.64
C ARG A 87 16.61 -5.34 -3.74
N VAL A 88 15.30 -5.49 -3.70
CA VAL A 88 14.60 -6.48 -2.86
C VAL A 88 13.68 -7.29 -3.75
N THR A 89 13.86 -8.60 -3.76
CA THR A 89 13.09 -9.51 -4.60
C THR A 89 12.32 -10.49 -3.72
N LEU A 90 11.00 -10.59 -3.93
CA LEU A 90 10.17 -11.65 -3.38
C LEU A 90 10.17 -12.84 -4.32
N VAL A 91 10.43 -14.03 -3.80
CA VAL A 91 10.52 -15.27 -4.58
C VAL A 91 9.56 -16.32 -4.00
N GLN A 92 8.78 -16.95 -4.86
CA GLN A 92 7.99 -18.13 -4.57
C GLN A 92 8.18 -19.17 -5.67
N ASP A 93 8.25 -20.46 -5.34
CA ASP A 93 8.42 -21.56 -6.29
C ASP A 93 9.63 -21.31 -7.22
N ASP A 94 10.77 -20.89 -6.66
CA ASP A 94 12.01 -20.54 -7.36
C ASP A 94 11.89 -19.44 -8.44
N ALA A 95 10.79 -18.69 -8.41
CA ALA A 95 10.54 -17.64 -9.40
C ALA A 95 10.30 -16.27 -8.73
N PRO A 96 10.88 -15.16 -9.27
CA PRO A 96 10.60 -13.83 -8.76
C PRO A 96 9.14 -13.46 -8.98
N VAL A 97 8.48 -13.04 -7.90
CA VAL A 97 7.08 -12.58 -7.86
C VAL A 97 7.03 -11.06 -7.86
N ILE A 98 7.92 -10.44 -7.10
CA ILE A 98 8.09 -8.98 -7.04
C ILE A 98 9.56 -8.64 -7.15
N ASP A 99 9.86 -7.55 -7.84
CA ASP A 99 11.17 -6.92 -7.88
C ASP A 99 11.04 -5.45 -7.50
N ALA A 100 11.74 -5.01 -6.46
CA ALA A 100 11.63 -3.66 -5.93
C ALA A 100 13.01 -3.04 -5.70
N VAL A 101 13.07 -1.70 -5.82
CA VAL A 101 14.19 -0.90 -5.32
C VAL A 101 13.70 -0.11 -4.12
N ILE A 102 14.32 -0.34 -2.97
CA ILE A 102 13.93 0.29 -1.70
C ILE A 102 15.07 1.16 -1.18
N THR A 103 14.75 2.41 -0.92
CA THR A 103 15.62 3.35 -0.21
C THR A 103 15.17 3.42 1.24
N THR A 104 16.06 3.08 2.17
CA THR A 104 15.82 3.21 3.61
C THR A 104 16.58 4.39 4.18
N GLY A 105 16.06 5.01 5.23
CA GLY A 105 16.65 6.19 5.87
C GLY A 105 16.07 6.44 7.26
N THR A 106 16.30 7.65 7.75
CA THR A 106 15.75 8.11 9.02
C THR A 106 14.99 9.41 8.81
N LEU A 107 13.73 9.45 9.22
CA LEU A 107 12.92 10.66 9.32
C LEU A 107 12.85 11.07 10.80
N ASP A 108 12.85 12.37 11.04
CA ASP A 108 12.61 12.93 12.36
C ASP A 108 11.09 13.08 12.57
N GLY A 109 10.54 12.38 13.57
CA GLY A 109 9.10 12.42 13.90
C GLY A 109 8.64 13.81 14.36
N ASP A 110 9.53 14.60 14.95
CA ASP A 110 9.26 15.94 15.47
C ASP A 110 9.52 17.06 14.44
N ALA A 111 9.99 16.68 13.24
CA ALA A 111 10.28 17.66 12.19
C ALA A 111 9.04 18.49 11.82
N ARG A 112 9.22 19.82 11.87
CA ARG A 112 8.19 20.75 11.38
C ARG A 112 8.38 20.99 9.90
N PRO A 113 7.34 20.82 9.07
CA PRO A 113 7.45 21.08 7.64
C PRO A 113 7.68 22.58 7.38
N VAL A 114 8.58 22.89 6.47
CA VAL A 114 8.75 24.26 5.96
C VAL A 114 7.58 24.63 5.05
N PHE A 115 6.98 23.64 4.37
CA PHE A 115 5.79 23.74 3.56
C PHE A 115 5.02 22.41 3.66
N SER A 116 3.71 22.48 3.79
CA SER A 116 2.79 21.36 3.66
C SER A 116 1.58 21.82 2.84
N ALA A 117 1.16 21.01 1.88
CA ALA A 117 -0.16 21.18 1.30
C ALA A 117 -1.23 20.89 2.36
N GLU A 118 -2.46 21.26 2.10
CA GLU A 118 -3.63 20.94 2.92
C GLU A 118 -4.31 19.69 2.37
N ALA A 119 -4.76 18.81 3.26
CA ALA A 119 -5.58 17.67 2.89
C ALA A 119 -6.95 18.16 2.40
N GLU A 120 -7.52 17.48 1.41
CA GLU A 120 -8.93 17.69 1.10
C GLU A 120 -9.79 17.12 2.24
N GLU A 121 -10.81 17.88 2.61
CA GLU A 121 -11.76 17.46 3.62
C GLU A 121 -12.60 16.28 3.14
N LEU A 122 -12.74 15.27 4.00
CA LEU A 122 -13.72 14.21 3.86
C LEU A 122 -14.95 14.51 4.74
N PRO A 123 -16.11 13.92 4.39
CA PRO A 123 -17.25 13.94 5.31
C PRO A 123 -16.86 13.35 6.68
N PRO A 124 -17.57 13.71 7.76
CA PRO A 124 -17.36 13.09 9.06
C PRO A 124 -17.38 11.57 8.95
N ILE A 125 -16.51 10.90 9.70
CA ILE A 125 -16.30 9.45 9.58
C ILE A 125 -17.58 8.64 9.82
N GLU A 126 -18.50 9.17 10.63
CA GLU A 126 -19.80 8.59 10.96
C GLU A 126 -20.74 8.59 9.74
N GLU A 127 -20.55 9.51 8.79
CA GLU A 127 -21.33 9.63 7.56
C GLU A 127 -20.73 8.79 6.43
N CYS A 128 -19.51 8.29 6.60
CA CYS A 128 -18.83 7.46 5.63
C CYS A 128 -19.36 6.02 5.60
N VAL A 129 -19.36 5.41 4.43
CA VAL A 129 -19.88 4.07 4.21
C VAL A 129 -18.81 3.00 4.33
N THR A 130 -19.21 1.78 4.70
CA THR A 130 -18.33 0.61 4.69
C THR A 130 -18.64 -0.27 3.49
N HIS A 131 -17.61 -0.95 2.98
CA HIS A 131 -17.74 -1.95 1.93
C HIS A 131 -16.94 -3.20 2.28
N GLY A 132 -17.43 -4.36 1.84
CA GLY A 132 -16.80 -5.66 2.04
C GLY A 132 -17.47 -6.51 3.13
N ASP A 133 -17.27 -7.81 3.03
CA ASP A 133 -17.91 -8.85 3.85
C ASP A 133 -17.10 -9.25 5.09
N ARG A 134 -16.08 -8.50 5.44
CA ARG A 134 -15.12 -8.77 6.53
C ARG A 134 -14.39 -10.12 6.37
N LYS A 135 -14.04 -10.48 5.14
CA LYS A 135 -13.20 -11.63 4.84
C LYS A 135 -11.90 -11.18 4.18
N GLY A 136 -10.84 -11.99 4.28
CA GLY A 136 -9.54 -11.68 3.71
C GLY A 136 -9.10 -10.27 4.12
N PHE A 137 -8.68 -9.45 3.16
CA PHE A 137 -8.20 -8.09 3.40
C PHE A 137 -9.16 -7.23 4.23
N SER A 138 -10.46 -7.25 3.93
CA SER A 138 -11.48 -6.47 4.68
C SER A 138 -11.66 -6.92 6.14
N ALA A 139 -11.15 -8.09 6.52
CA ALA A 139 -11.13 -8.54 7.92
C ALA A 139 -9.96 -7.94 8.70
N GLN A 140 -8.89 -7.52 8.02
CA GLN A 140 -7.68 -6.97 8.64
C GLN A 140 -7.75 -5.45 8.78
N VAL A 141 -8.43 -4.77 7.84
CA VAL A 141 -8.50 -3.30 7.80
C VAL A 141 -9.92 -2.80 8.01
N GLU A 142 -10.03 -1.60 8.54
CA GLU A 142 -11.27 -0.83 8.57
C GLU A 142 -11.12 0.35 7.62
N VAL A 143 -11.98 0.39 6.59
CA VAL A 143 -12.04 1.48 5.63
C VAL A 143 -13.44 2.10 5.66
N ARG A 144 -13.47 3.43 5.75
CA ARG A 144 -14.68 4.24 5.74
C ARG A 144 -14.66 5.14 4.52
N TYR A 145 -15.43 4.81 3.51
CA TYR A 145 -15.42 5.49 2.22
C TYR A 145 -16.35 6.70 2.22
N ASP A 146 -15.94 7.77 1.56
CA ASP A 146 -16.85 8.84 1.17
C ASP A 146 -17.93 8.26 0.23
N GLY A 147 -19.19 8.37 0.64
CA GLY A 147 -20.31 7.83 -0.13
C GLY A 147 -20.42 8.43 -1.56
N ALA A 148 -19.93 9.65 -1.77
CA ALA A 148 -19.97 10.33 -3.07
C ALA A 148 -19.16 9.61 -4.15
N VAL A 149 -18.12 8.83 -3.77
CA VAL A 149 -17.26 8.08 -4.70
C VAL A 149 -17.58 6.58 -4.76
N MET A 150 -18.65 6.11 -4.10
CA MET A 150 -18.98 4.68 -4.00
C MET A 150 -20.14 4.25 -4.89
N GLY A 151 -20.69 5.12 -5.73
CA GLY A 151 -21.84 4.81 -6.61
C GLY A 151 -21.58 3.68 -7.62
N TRP A 152 -20.32 3.36 -7.92
CA TRP A 152 -19.96 2.24 -8.80
C TRP A 152 -20.43 0.87 -8.25
N LEU A 153 -20.58 0.72 -6.94
CA LEU A 153 -21.14 -0.49 -6.32
C LEU A 153 -22.56 -0.77 -6.78
N ASP A 154 -23.35 0.28 -6.98
CA ASP A 154 -24.75 0.23 -7.39
C ASP A 154 -24.91 0.42 -8.91
N GLY A 155 -23.82 0.29 -9.69
CA GLY A 155 -23.82 0.50 -11.13
C GLY A 155 -24.01 1.96 -11.55
N ARG A 156 -23.74 2.92 -10.65
CA ARG A 156 -23.81 4.37 -10.88
C ARG A 156 -22.45 5.03 -10.66
N PRO A 157 -21.42 4.68 -11.49
CA PRO A 157 -20.10 5.28 -11.36
C PRO A 157 -20.16 6.79 -11.56
N SER A 158 -19.32 7.53 -10.84
CA SER A 158 -19.30 9.00 -10.88
C SER A 158 -18.78 9.57 -12.21
N GLY A 159 -18.10 8.75 -13.02
CA GLY A 159 -17.38 9.17 -14.23
C GLY A 159 -16.01 9.80 -13.93
N ARG A 160 -15.63 9.95 -12.67
CA ARG A 160 -14.34 10.47 -12.24
C ARG A 160 -13.52 9.37 -11.60
N PRO A 161 -12.28 9.12 -12.05
CA PRO A 161 -11.40 8.12 -11.45
C PRO A 161 -10.87 8.64 -10.10
N GLU A 162 -11.68 8.52 -9.07
CA GLU A 162 -11.42 9.05 -7.72
C GLU A 162 -11.95 8.11 -6.65
N MET A 163 -11.17 7.93 -5.56
CA MET A 163 -11.56 7.23 -4.35
C MET A 163 -11.08 8.02 -3.13
N ARG A 164 -11.91 8.12 -2.08
CA ARG A 164 -11.58 8.80 -0.83
C ARG A 164 -12.07 7.97 0.34
N ALA A 165 -11.23 7.83 1.38
CA ALA A 165 -11.58 7.05 2.55
C ALA A 165 -10.74 7.40 3.78
N TYR A 166 -11.27 7.07 4.96
CA TYR A 166 -10.47 6.85 6.16
C TYR A 166 -10.02 5.38 6.22
N PHE A 167 -8.84 5.16 6.75
CA PHE A 167 -8.19 3.85 6.83
C PHE A 167 -7.53 3.64 8.19
N ARG A 168 -7.64 2.45 8.74
CA ARG A 168 -6.81 1.93 9.84
C ARG A 168 -6.80 0.40 9.85
N LEU A 169 -5.89 -0.21 10.59
CA LEU A 169 -6.02 -1.62 10.94
C LEU A 169 -7.19 -1.83 11.90
N ARG A 170 -7.83 -3.01 11.84
CA ARG A 170 -8.83 -3.39 12.85
C ARG A 170 -8.21 -3.70 14.20
N ASP A 171 -6.94 -4.12 14.23
CA ASP A 171 -6.14 -4.14 15.44
C ASP A 171 -5.82 -2.70 15.85
N GLN A 172 -6.66 -2.15 16.74
CA GLN A 172 -6.55 -0.76 17.19
C GLN A 172 -5.36 -0.51 18.12
N ALA A 173 -4.66 -1.56 18.55
CA ALA A 173 -3.41 -1.43 19.31
C ALA A 173 -2.21 -1.13 18.40
N TYR A 174 -2.36 -1.31 17.08
CA TYR A 174 -1.30 -0.99 16.12
C TYR A 174 -1.36 0.48 15.72
N GLU A 175 -0.31 1.22 16.04
CA GLU A 175 -0.16 2.61 15.64
C GLU A 175 0.48 2.71 14.24
N PRO A 176 0.05 3.69 13.41
CA PRO A 176 0.61 3.86 12.08
C PRO A 176 2.13 4.05 12.08
N ASP A 177 2.81 3.33 11.20
CA ASP A 177 4.25 3.41 10.97
C ASP A 177 4.59 3.32 9.47
N GLY A 178 5.86 3.35 9.11
CA GLY A 178 6.30 3.25 7.72
C GLY A 178 5.92 1.92 7.04
N VAL A 179 5.73 0.85 7.80
CA VAL A 179 5.31 -0.46 7.27
C VAL A 179 3.82 -0.45 6.97
N LEU A 180 3.00 0.15 7.85
CA LEU A 180 1.57 0.32 7.58
C LEU A 180 1.31 1.27 6.41
N LEU A 181 2.14 2.30 6.22
CA LEU A 181 2.01 3.21 5.08
C LEU A 181 2.19 2.48 3.74
N ALA A 182 3.04 1.44 3.67
CA ALA A 182 3.14 0.59 2.47
C ALA A 182 1.83 -0.15 2.16
N LEU A 183 1.09 -0.59 3.19
CA LEU A 183 -0.25 -1.17 3.04
C LEU A 183 -1.27 -0.10 2.63
N ALA A 184 -1.25 1.06 3.29
CA ALA A 184 -2.25 2.11 3.11
C ALA A 184 -2.28 2.67 1.68
N VAL A 185 -1.12 2.86 1.05
CA VAL A 185 -1.02 3.42 -0.32
C VAL A 185 -1.62 2.51 -1.41
N ASP A 186 -1.94 1.25 -1.09
CA ASP A 186 -2.53 0.27 -2.01
C ASP A 186 -3.81 -0.37 -1.43
N SER A 187 -4.52 0.38 -0.58
CA SER A 187 -5.71 -0.13 0.14
C SER A 187 -7.03 0.29 -0.47
N LEU A 188 -7.04 1.30 -1.35
CA LEU A 188 -8.26 1.76 -2.01
C LEU A 188 -8.69 0.79 -3.12
N PRO A 189 -10.00 0.66 -3.39
CA PRO A 189 -10.45 0.08 -4.64
C PRO A 189 -9.90 0.87 -5.83
N PRO A 190 -9.58 0.21 -6.97
CA PRO A 190 -9.05 0.90 -8.13
C PRO A 190 -9.94 2.07 -8.59
N VAL A 191 -9.39 3.26 -8.74
CA VAL A 191 -10.14 4.48 -9.11
C VAL A 191 -10.87 4.35 -10.45
N VAL A 192 -10.38 3.46 -11.32
CA VAL A 192 -10.98 3.18 -12.63
C VAL A 192 -12.40 2.60 -12.53
N LEU A 193 -12.81 2.02 -11.38
CA LEU A 193 -14.18 1.53 -11.16
C LEU A 193 -15.19 2.66 -11.28
N ASN A 194 -14.84 3.88 -10.93
CA ASN A 194 -15.68 5.06 -11.08
C ASN A 194 -15.80 5.57 -12.53
N THR A 195 -15.06 4.99 -13.48
CA THR A 195 -15.26 5.24 -14.92
C THR A 195 -16.13 4.19 -15.62
N GLY A 196 -16.66 3.22 -14.85
CA GLY A 196 -17.48 2.12 -15.36
C GLY A 196 -16.71 0.87 -15.77
N ALA A 197 -15.39 0.81 -15.49
CA ALA A 197 -14.63 -0.43 -15.61
C ALA A 197 -15.01 -1.40 -14.48
N TYR A 198 -14.92 -2.70 -14.74
CA TYR A 198 -15.23 -3.73 -13.75
C TYR A 198 -14.23 -4.88 -13.83
N GLY A 199 -14.13 -5.60 -12.69
CA GLY A 199 -13.32 -6.80 -12.59
C GLY A 199 -11.91 -6.54 -12.15
N TRP A 200 -11.05 -7.53 -12.34
CA TRP A 200 -9.68 -7.50 -11.88
C TRP A 200 -8.86 -6.39 -12.55
N ALA A 201 -8.24 -5.55 -11.74
CA ALA A 201 -7.41 -4.41 -12.19
C ALA A 201 -6.00 -4.54 -11.59
N PRO A 202 -5.14 -5.41 -12.15
CA PRO A 202 -3.82 -5.68 -11.59
C PRO A 202 -2.89 -4.49 -11.76
N THR A 203 -2.23 -4.12 -10.68
CA THR A 203 -1.09 -3.20 -10.69
C THR A 203 0.12 -3.86 -11.38
N VAL A 204 0.78 -3.12 -12.24
CA VAL A 204 2.00 -3.56 -12.93
C VAL A 204 3.24 -2.97 -12.26
N GLU A 205 3.19 -1.68 -11.95
CA GLU A 205 4.23 -0.96 -11.22
C GLU A 205 3.58 -0.01 -10.21
N LEU A 206 4.17 0.08 -9.01
CA LEU A 206 3.80 1.07 -8.00
C LEU A 206 5.07 1.62 -7.35
N THR A 207 5.19 2.95 -7.38
CA THR A 207 6.19 3.69 -6.61
C THR A 207 5.52 4.46 -5.49
N TRP A 208 6.05 4.36 -4.26
CA TRP A 208 5.58 5.16 -3.14
C TRP A 208 6.73 5.75 -2.30
N HIS A 209 6.41 6.83 -1.58
CA HIS A 209 7.33 7.57 -0.73
C HIS A 209 6.74 7.76 0.67
N MET A 210 7.49 7.42 1.70
CA MET A 210 7.22 7.89 3.05
C MET A 210 7.67 9.34 3.17
N ARG A 211 6.76 10.24 3.56
CA ARG A 211 7.00 11.68 3.62
C ARG A 211 7.28 12.17 5.03
N ALA A 212 6.64 11.55 6.02
CA ALA A 212 6.80 11.86 7.43
C ALA A 212 6.49 10.65 8.30
N VAL A 213 6.90 10.68 9.56
CA VAL A 213 6.44 9.73 10.57
C VAL A 213 5.00 10.09 10.91
N PRO A 214 4.03 9.14 10.78
CA PRO A 214 2.63 9.41 11.00
C PRO A 214 2.30 9.60 12.49
N ALA A 215 1.30 10.44 12.76
CA ALA A 215 0.64 10.50 14.06
C ALA A 215 -0.29 9.29 14.25
N ALA A 216 -0.59 8.97 15.52
CA ALA A 216 -1.53 7.92 15.90
C ALA A 216 -2.95 8.16 15.36
N GLY A 217 -3.72 7.10 15.13
CA GLY A 217 -5.12 7.16 14.75
C GLY A 217 -5.41 6.86 13.29
N TRP A 218 -6.49 7.42 12.76
CA TRP A 218 -6.92 7.19 11.39
C TRP A 218 -6.01 7.86 10.37
N LEU A 219 -5.77 7.16 9.26
CA LEU A 219 -5.20 7.73 8.05
C LEU A 219 -6.34 8.14 7.11
N THR A 220 -6.13 9.22 6.35
CA THR A 220 -7.02 9.65 5.27
C THR A 220 -6.35 9.36 3.94
N LEU A 221 -7.07 8.71 3.03
CA LEU A 221 -6.59 8.28 1.73
C LEU A 221 -7.33 9.03 0.61
N HIS A 222 -6.57 9.60 -0.32
CA HIS A 222 -7.09 10.24 -1.53
C HIS A 222 -6.46 9.60 -2.75
N GLY A 223 -7.23 8.81 -3.50
CA GLY A 223 -6.82 8.17 -4.75
C GLY A 223 -7.38 8.89 -5.96
N ARG A 224 -6.55 9.15 -6.98
CA ARG A 224 -6.94 9.82 -8.23
C ARG A 224 -6.23 9.26 -9.43
N GLY A 225 -6.98 9.04 -10.53
CA GLY A 225 -6.43 8.80 -11.86
C GLY A 225 -6.48 10.06 -12.72
N ARG A 226 -5.58 10.15 -13.69
CA ARG A 226 -5.54 11.26 -14.65
C ARG A 226 -5.86 10.82 -16.06
N LEU A 227 -5.50 9.58 -16.42
CA LEU A 227 -5.73 9.03 -17.75
C LEU A 227 -6.14 7.56 -17.67
N VAL A 228 -7.30 7.27 -18.27
CA VAL A 228 -7.73 5.88 -18.52
C VAL A 228 -7.80 5.72 -20.04
N SER A 229 -6.87 4.98 -20.62
CA SER A 229 -6.77 4.83 -22.08
C SER A 229 -6.12 3.50 -22.45
N ASP A 230 -6.62 2.89 -23.55
CA ASP A 230 -6.08 1.63 -24.08
C ASP A 230 -5.98 0.49 -23.04
N GLY A 231 -6.94 0.46 -22.10
CA GLY A 231 -6.96 -0.52 -21.03
C GLY A 231 -5.86 -0.33 -19.96
N TRP A 232 -5.22 0.83 -19.91
CA TRP A 232 -4.31 1.27 -18.86
C TRP A 232 -4.92 2.41 -18.06
N PHE A 233 -4.58 2.50 -16.79
CA PHE A 233 -4.87 3.67 -15.97
C PHE A 233 -3.72 3.92 -15.00
N ASP A 234 -3.57 5.18 -14.64
CA ASP A 234 -2.72 5.61 -13.52
C ASP A 234 -3.57 5.85 -12.28
N GLU A 235 -2.96 5.70 -11.13
CA GLU A 235 -3.56 6.06 -9.85
C GLU A 235 -2.48 6.67 -8.95
N ASP A 236 -2.73 7.89 -8.48
CA ASP A 236 -1.96 8.53 -7.42
C ASP A 236 -2.74 8.40 -6.11
N VAL A 237 -2.07 8.03 -5.03
CA VAL A 237 -2.67 8.03 -3.68
C VAL A 237 -1.86 8.94 -2.76
N GLU A 238 -2.54 9.83 -2.07
CA GLU A 238 -2.02 10.61 -0.95
C GLU A 238 -2.56 10.04 0.36
N VAL A 239 -1.67 9.92 1.35
CA VAL A 239 -1.99 9.43 2.69
C VAL A 239 -1.69 10.54 3.69
N TRP A 240 -2.71 10.92 4.45
CA TRP A 240 -2.63 11.96 5.47
C TRP A 240 -2.90 11.34 6.84
N ASP A 241 -2.21 11.79 7.86
CA ASP A 241 -2.43 11.33 9.23
C ASP A 241 -3.54 12.12 9.95
N SER A 242 -3.87 11.72 11.18
CA SER A 242 -4.88 12.36 12.02
C SER A 242 -4.55 13.81 12.40
N ALA A 243 -3.29 14.23 12.26
CA ALA A 243 -2.86 15.61 12.47
C ALA A 243 -2.87 16.45 11.18
N GLY A 244 -3.37 15.90 10.05
CA GLY A 244 -3.41 16.56 8.76
C GLY A 244 -2.04 16.70 8.09
N LYS A 245 -1.07 15.85 8.44
CA LYS A 245 0.25 15.82 7.82
C LYS A 245 0.26 14.81 6.66
N LEU A 246 0.80 15.20 5.50
CA LEU A 246 1.07 14.28 4.40
C LEU A 246 2.18 13.30 4.80
N VAL A 247 1.83 12.03 4.98
CA VAL A 247 2.75 11.00 5.49
C VAL A 247 3.21 10.02 4.42
N ALA A 248 2.42 9.81 3.36
CA ALA A 248 2.86 9.03 2.22
C ALA A 248 2.21 9.48 0.91
N GLN A 249 2.84 9.13 -0.20
CA GLN A 249 2.34 9.34 -1.56
C GLN A 249 2.71 8.14 -2.42
N SER A 250 1.82 7.73 -3.32
CA SER A 250 2.14 6.73 -4.34
C SER A 250 1.67 7.15 -5.71
N ARG A 251 2.26 6.50 -6.72
CA ARG A 251 1.78 6.45 -8.09
C ARG A 251 1.91 5.04 -8.60
N GLN A 252 0.86 4.56 -9.27
CA GLN A 252 0.88 3.27 -9.95
C GLN A 252 0.44 3.38 -11.40
N ILE A 253 0.85 2.39 -12.19
CA ILE A 253 0.29 2.07 -13.48
C ILE A 253 -0.32 0.66 -13.42
N ALA A 254 -1.58 0.53 -13.86
CA ALA A 254 -2.33 -0.69 -13.76
C ALA A 254 -3.17 -0.98 -15.01
N ARG A 255 -3.60 -2.23 -15.18
CA ARG A 255 -4.53 -2.62 -16.24
C ARG A 255 -5.96 -2.43 -15.78
N ALA A 256 -6.75 -1.69 -16.54
CA ALA A 256 -8.17 -1.59 -16.30
C ALA A 256 -8.87 -2.95 -16.56
N GLY A 257 -9.82 -3.29 -15.72
CA GLY A 257 -10.73 -4.42 -15.99
C GLY A 257 -11.53 -4.20 -17.29
N ARG A 258 -12.22 -5.25 -17.73
CA ARG A 258 -13.05 -5.15 -18.93
C ARG A 258 -14.30 -4.32 -18.64
N ASN A 259 -14.67 -3.41 -19.55
CA ASN A 259 -15.98 -2.77 -19.46
C ASN A 259 -17.10 -3.80 -19.64
N ARG A 260 -18.14 -3.72 -18.82
CA ARG A 260 -19.40 -4.42 -19.16
C ARG A 260 -19.93 -3.79 -20.45
N ARG A 261 -20.03 -4.61 -21.49
CA ARG A 261 -20.74 -4.24 -22.71
C ARG A 261 -22.23 -4.27 -22.46
#